data_de68b56e3ebaa026baff23412150fffd
#
_entry.id   de68b56e3ebaa026baff23412150fffd
#
_cell.length_a   1.000
_cell.length_b   1.000
_cell.length_c   1.000
_cell.angle_alpha   90.00
_cell.angle_beta   90.00
_cell.angle_gamma   90.00
#
_symmetry.space_group_name_H-M   'P 1'
#
loop_
_entity.id
_entity.type
_entity.pdbx_description
1 polymer ?
#
loop_
_entity_poly.entity_id
_entity_poly.type
_entity_poly.pdbx_seq_one_letter_code
_entity_poly.pdbx_strand_id
1 'polypeptide(L)'
;IEWGYIGQRVGAAVMRTLPVVKEAMRQPPATVGKPGPVTQVIHFFNRSLPGNLPNKTARALLGLNDPKVVPVLRDTAKVNEESDAVFYFPGCGSERLFSQVGLATLAWLYELGAQTVLPPTYLCCGYPQTATGDRPKGDAITTSNRVLFHRIANTLNYLDIKTVLVSCGT
;
A
#
# COMPACT_ATOMS: atom_id res chain seq x y z
N ILE A 1 -5.93 -4.23 -7.33
CA ILE A 1 -6.14 -4.71 -5.95
C ILE A 1 -7.61 -4.56 -5.57
N GLU A 2 -8.26 -3.41 -5.74
CA GLU A 2 -9.67 -3.17 -5.40
C GLU A 2 -10.63 -4.19 -6.04
N TRP A 3 -10.49 -4.43 -7.33
CA TRP A 3 -11.28 -5.43 -8.06
C TRP A 3 -11.02 -6.86 -7.56
N GLY A 4 -9.78 -7.17 -7.13
CA GLY A 4 -9.45 -8.46 -6.53
C GLY A 4 -10.20 -8.69 -5.21
N TYR A 5 -10.33 -7.68 -4.37
CA TYR A 5 -11.09 -7.77 -3.11
C TYR A 5 -12.59 -7.86 -3.32
N ILE A 6 -13.13 -7.10 -4.29
CA ILE A 6 -14.54 -7.22 -4.67
C ILE A 6 -14.82 -8.63 -5.19
N GLY A 7 -13.99 -9.13 -6.11
CA GLY A 7 -14.09 -10.49 -6.65
C GLY A 7 -14.02 -11.56 -5.55
N GLN A 8 -13.11 -11.41 -4.59
CA GLN A 8 -12.99 -12.33 -3.46
C GLN A 8 -14.24 -12.29 -2.56
N ARG A 9 -14.79 -11.12 -2.24
CA ARG A 9 -16.02 -10.99 -1.44
C ARG A 9 -17.23 -11.60 -2.13
N VAL A 10 -17.41 -11.34 -3.42
CA VAL A 10 -18.48 -11.92 -4.22
C VAL A 10 -18.29 -13.44 -4.33
N GLY A 11 -17.09 -13.89 -4.67
CA GLY A 11 -16.75 -15.31 -4.73
C GLY A 11 -17.00 -16.03 -3.39
N ALA A 12 -16.59 -15.42 -2.26
CA ALA A 12 -16.85 -15.97 -0.93
C ALA A 12 -18.35 -16.06 -0.62
N ALA A 13 -19.15 -15.05 -1.00
CA ALA A 13 -20.59 -15.05 -0.79
C ALA A 13 -21.25 -16.19 -1.59
N VAL A 14 -20.90 -16.34 -2.86
CA VAL A 14 -21.42 -17.41 -3.73
C VAL A 14 -20.96 -18.78 -3.23
N MET A 15 -19.68 -18.94 -2.92
CA MET A 15 -19.12 -20.22 -2.45
C MET A 15 -19.77 -20.70 -1.14
N ARG A 16 -20.11 -19.81 -0.22
CA ARG A 16 -20.76 -20.15 1.05
C ARG A 16 -22.18 -20.73 0.88
N THR A 17 -22.81 -20.55 -0.27
CA THR A 17 -24.10 -21.18 -0.55
C THR A 17 -23.99 -22.63 -0.98
N LEU A 18 -22.82 -23.09 -1.41
CA LEU A 18 -22.59 -24.46 -1.90
C LEU A 18 -22.42 -25.44 -0.74
N PRO A 19 -23.19 -26.56 -0.71
CA PRO A 19 -23.09 -27.56 0.37
C PRO A 19 -21.70 -28.17 0.54
N VAL A 20 -21.02 -28.45 -0.57
CA VAL A 20 -19.64 -29.01 -0.61
C VAL A 20 -18.65 -28.09 0.09
N VAL A 21 -18.81 -26.78 -0.08
CA VAL A 21 -17.94 -25.78 0.55
C VAL A 21 -18.20 -25.70 2.05
N LYS A 22 -19.46 -25.77 2.47
CA LYS A 22 -19.82 -25.80 3.90
C LYS A 22 -19.21 -26.99 4.61
N GLU A 23 -19.19 -28.14 3.97
CA GLU A 23 -18.57 -29.37 4.54
C GLU A 23 -17.05 -29.24 4.62
N ALA A 24 -16.40 -28.76 3.54
CA ALA A 24 -14.95 -28.52 3.53
C ALA A 24 -14.50 -27.48 4.57
N MET A 25 -15.35 -26.49 4.88
CA MET A 25 -15.07 -25.49 5.92
C MET A 25 -15.18 -26.00 7.34
N ARG A 26 -15.92 -27.08 7.58
CA ARG A 26 -16.04 -27.70 8.90
C ARG A 26 -14.79 -28.50 9.25
N GLN A 27 -14.01 -28.90 8.26
CA GLN A 27 -12.76 -29.63 8.50
C GLN A 27 -11.64 -28.62 8.82
N PRO A 28 -10.87 -28.82 9.89
CA PRO A 28 -9.70 -27.98 10.15
C PRO A 28 -8.72 -28.09 8.98
N PRO A 29 -8.00 -27.01 8.64
CA PRO A 29 -6.96 -27.08 7.63
C PRO A 29 -5.95 -28.15 8.04
N ALA A 30 -5.56 -29.02 7.09
CA ALA A 30 -4.59 -30.06 7.34
C ALA A 30 -3.31 -29.46 7.93
N THR A 31 -2.97 -29.86 9.14
CA THR A 31 -1.74 -29.41 9.83
C THR A 31 -0.50 -30.14 9.33
N VAL A 32 -0.67 -31.20 8.56
CA VAL A 32 0.42 -32.01 8.01
C VAL A 32 0.15 -32.24 6.52
N GLY A 33 1.11 -31.84 5.70
CA GLY A 33 1.05 -31.98 4.23
C GLY A 33 0.51 -30.73 3.51
N LYS A 34 0.73 -30.69 2.20
CA LYS A 34 0.18 -29.60 1.34
C LYS A 34 -1.29 -29.89 1.05
N PRO A 35 -2.23 -29.01 1.38
CA PRO A 35 -3.63 -29.18 1.02
C PRO A 35 -3.79 -29.24 -0.50
N GLY A 36 -4.75 -30.04 -0.98
CA GLY A 36 -5.07 -30.10 -2.41
C GLY A 36 -5.47 -28.74 -2.99
N PRO A 37 -5.32 -28.54 -4.31
CA PRO A 37 -5.57 -27.24 -4.92
C PRO A 37 -7.01 -26.73 -4.71
N VAL A 38 -8.00 -27.62 -4.70
CA VAL A 38 -9.40 -27.28 -4.41
C VAL A 38 -9.58 -26.77 -3.00
N THR A 39 -8.96 -27.43 -2.02
CA THR A 39 -8.99 -27.02 -0.61
C THR A 39 -8.30 -25.66 -0.42
N GLN A 40 -7.19 -25.41 -1.12
CA GLN A 40 -6.50 -24.11 -1.08
C GLN A 40 -7.40 -22.98 -1.60
N VAL A 41 -8.10 -23.20 -2.72
CA VAL A 41 -9.05 -22.25 -3.29
C VAL A 41 -10.20 -21.97 -2.34
N ILE A 42 -10.79 -23.01 -1.75
CA ILE A 42 -11.88 -22.88 -0.77
C ILE A 42 -11.42 -22.06 0.44
N HIS A 43 -10.24 -22.36 1.00
CA HIS A 43 -9.70 -21.62 2.14
C HIS A 43 -9.34 -20.18 1.78
N PHE A 44 -8.83 -19.93 0.56
CA PHE A 44 -8.54 -18.58 0.09
C PHE A 44 -9.79 -17.70 0.04
N PHE A 45 -10.89 -18.20 -0.54
CA PHE A 45 -12.13 -17.44 -0.65
C PHE A 45 -12.86 -17.28 0.71
N ASN A 46 -12.66 -18.21 1.63
CA ASN A 46 -13.34 -18.18 2.93
C ASN A 46 -12.51 -17.60 4.07
N ARG A 47 -11.25 -17.23 3.84
CA ARG A 47 -10.53 -16.42 4.82
C ARG A 47 -11.27 -15.11 5.05
N SER A 48 -11.53 -14.82 6.32
CA SER A 48 -12.00 -13.50 6.72
C SER A 48 -10.91 -12.51 6.37
N LEU A 49 -11.17 -11.68 5.37
CA LEU A 49 -10.35 -10.49 5.15
C LEU A 49 -10.55 -9.56 6.35
N PRO A 50 -9.52 -8.81 6.76
CA PRO A 50 -9.70 -7.74 7.73
C PRO A 50 -10.93 -6.93 7.34
N GLY A 51 -11.87 -6.78 8.25
CA GLY A 51 -13.08 -6.00 7.98
C GLY A 51 -12.69 -4.58 7.58
N ASN A 52 -13.48 -3.97 6.72
CA ASN A 52 -13.33 -2.56 6.33
C ASN A 52 -12.03 -2.20 5.58
N LEU A 53 -11.58 -3.06 4.66
CA LEU A 53 -10.60 -2.61 3.68
C LEU A 53 -11.20 -1.44 2.88
N PRO A 54 -10.49 -0.33 2.75
CA PRO A 54 -10.99 0.84 2.06
C PRO A 54 -11.28 0.54 0.58
N ASN A 55 -12.35 1.10 0.06
CA ASN A 55 -12.73 0.93 -1.35
C ASN A 55 -11.82 1.72 -2.30
N LYS A 56 -11.14 2.75 -1.78
CA LYS A 56 -10.24 3.63 -2.55
C LYS A 56 -8.90 3.72 -1.86
N THR A 57 -7.85 3.90 -2.65
CA THR A 57 -6.50 4.17 -2.15
C THR A 57 -6.42 5.56 -1.52
N ALA A 58 -5.43 5.81 -0.64
CA ALA A 58 -5.21 7.13 -0.06
C ALA A 58 -5.05 8.20 -1.16
N ARG A 59 -4.29 7.90 -2.19
CA ARG A 59 -4.06 8.76 -3.35
C ARG A 59 -5.35 9.08 -4.12
N ALA A 60 -6.21 8.07 -4.35
CA ALA A 60 -7.48 8.26 -5.04
C ALA A 60 -8.47 9.13 -4.23
N LEU A 61 -8.42 9.04 -2.90
CA LEU A 61 -9.22 9.88 -2.00
C LEU A 61 -8.79 11.35 -2.03
N LEU A 62 -7.50 11.60 -2.24
CA LEU A 62 -6.92 12.96 -2.32
C LEU A 62 -6.89 13.52 -3.75
N GLY A 63 -7.36 12.77 -4.76
CA GLY A 63 -7.31 13.21 -6.15
C GLY A 63 -5.91 13.25 -6.77
N LEU A 64 -4.93 12.55 -6.19
CA LEU A 64 -3.52 12.57 -6.57
C LEU A 64 -3.15 11.42 -7.52
N ASN A 65 -3.95 11.15 -8.54
CA ASN A 65 -3.75 10.01 -9.45
C ASN A 65 -2.95 10.34 -10.71
N ASP A 66 -2.58 11.60 -10.94
CA ASP A 66 -1.79 11.96 -12.12
C ASP A 66 -0.33 11.50 -11.95
N PRO A 67 0.14 10.53 -12.77
CA PRO A 67 1.50 9.99 -12.65
C PRO A 67 2.58 10.96 -13.15
N LYS A 68 2.21 12.06 -13.79
CA LYS A 68 3.13 13.06 -14.31
C LYS A 68 3.46 14.15 -13.29
N VAL A 69 2.70 14.21 -12.20
CA VAL A 69 2.84 15.25 -11.17
C VAL A 69 3.46 14.63 -9.92
N VAL A 70 4.47 15.27 -9.37
CA VAL A 70 4.99 14.98 -8.02
C VAL A 70 4.18 15.83 -7.04
N PRO A 71 3.30 15.22 -6.23
CA PRO A 71 2.49 15.99 -5.30
C PRO A 71 3.32 16.54 -4.15
N VAL A 72 3.13 17.81 -3.85
CA VAL A 72 3.65 18.47 -2.65
C VAL A 72 2.45 18.98 -1.84
N LEU A 73 2.20 18.36 -0.71
CA LEU A 73 1.13 18.73 0.22
C LEU A 73 1.69 19.67 1.29
N ARG A 74 1.11 20.85 1.40
CA ARG A 74 1.52 21.86 2.40
C ARG A 74 0.36 22.76 2.76
N ASP A 75 0.35 23.24 3.98
CA ASP A 75 -0.52 24.33 4.41
C ASP A 75 0.19 25.68 4.18
N THR A 76 -0.25 26.43 3.18
CA THR A 76 0.37 27.71 2.83
C THR A 76 0.30 28.77 3.94
N ALA A 77 -0.58 28.58 4.92
CA ALA A 77 -0.68 29.46 6.07
C ALA A 77 0.34 29.13 7.18
N LYS A 78 0.82 27.87 7.22
CA LYS A 78 1.75 27.38 8.25
C LYS A 78 3.18 27.27 7.77
N VAL A 79 3.38 27.07 6.45
CA VAL A 79 4.71 26.90 5.86
C VAL A 79 5.49 28.21 5.86
N ASN A 80 6.72 28.14 6.34
CA ASN A 80 7.71 29.22 6.35
C ASN A 80 9.09 28.68 5.88
N GLU A 81 10.11 29.51 5.89
CA GLU A 81 11.47 29.15 5.45
C GLU A 81 12.12 28.07 6.32
N GLU A 82 11.67 27.90 7.58
CA GLU A 82 12.16 26.90 8.54
C GLU A 82 11.37 25.58 8.48
N SER A 83 10.31 25.52 7.65
CA SER A 83 9.45 24.34 7.57
C SER A 83 10.19 23.16 6.93
N ASP A 84 10.18 22.02 7.62
CA ASP A 84 10.79 20.78 7.14
C ASP A 84 10.11 20.27 5.86
N ALA A 85 10.93 19.88 4.88
CA ALA A 85 10.47 19.13 3.72
C ALA A 85 10.71 17.63 3.95
N VAL A 86 9.63 16.86 3.86
CA VAL A 86 9.63 15.42 4.12
C VAL A 86 9.19 14.66 2.87
N PHE A 87 9.98 13.69 2.45
CA PHE A 87 9.53 12.73 1.44
C PHE A 87 8.77 11.59 2.13
N TYR A 88 7.48 11.47 1.87
CA TYR A 88 6.67 10.42 2.46
C TYR A 88 6.48 9.25 1.50
N PHE A 89 6.95 8.07 1.90
CA PHE A 89 6.78 6.81 1.21
C PHE A 89 5.76 5.93 1.96
N PRO A 90 4.47 5.95 1.57
CA PRO A 90 3.43 5.20 2.26
C PRO A 90 3.54 3.68 2.10
N GLY A 91 4.18 3.20 1.02
CA GLY A 91 4.21 1.78 0.68
C GLY A 91 2.82 1.21 0.37
N CYS A 92 2.74 -0.12 0.20
CA CYS A 92 1.47 -0.79 -0.14
C CYS A 92 0.48 -0.80 1.02
N GLY A 93 0.96 -0.86 2.25
CA GLY A 93 0.12 -0.86 3.45
C GLY A 93 -0.71 0.40 3.54
N SER A 94 -0.07 1.54 3.74
CA SER A 94 -0.73 2.83 3.96
C SER A 94 -1.30 3.49 2.70
N GLU A 95 -0.88 3.04 1.53
CA GLU A 95 -1.45 3.53 0.27
C GLU A 95 -2.73 2.80 -0.12
N ARG A 96 -2.77 1.46 0.02
CA ARG A 96 -3.78 0.61 -0.62
C ARG A 96 -4.59 -0.26 0.33
N LEU A 97 -3.98 -0.78 1.39
CA LEU A 97 -4.63 -1.71 2.30
C LEU A 97 -5.28 -1.00 3.48
N PHE A 98 -4.59 -0.02 4.02
CA PHE A 98 -5.00 0.75 5.19
C PHE A 98 -4.89 2.25 4.87
N SER A 99 -5.64 2.70 3.86
CA SER A 99 -5.56 4.08 3.36
C SER A 99 -5.80 5.12 4.46
N GLN A 100 -6.56 4.79 5.50
CA GLN A 100 -6.75 5.63 6.68
C GLN A 100 -5.44 5.91 7.43
N VAL A 101 -4.48 4.97 7.45
CA VAL A 101 -3.16 5.20 8.07
C VAL A 101 -2.37 6.22 7.25
N GLY A 102 -2.35 6.06 5.93
CA GLY A 102 -1.70 7.01 5.04
C GLY A 102 -2.31 8.41 5.13
N LEU A 103 -3.64 8.50 5.16
CA LEU A 103 -4.36 9.77 5.31
C LEU A 103 -4.08 10.43 6.66
N ALA A 104 -4.08 9.66 7.75
CA ALA A 104 -3.77 10.18 9.08
C ALA A 104 -2.33 10.70 9.18
N THR A 105 -1.37 9.99 8.58
CA THR A 105 0.02 10.44 8.50
C THR A 105 0.14 11.76 7.72
N LEU A 106 -0.53 11.87 6.58
CA LEU A 106 -0.53 13.10 5.78
C LEU A 106 -1.20 14.25 6.51
N ALA A 107 -2.33 14.01 7.18
CA ALA A 107 -3.02 15.02 7.99
C ALA A 107 -2.13 15.51 9.13
N TRP A 108 -1.44 14.59 9.81
CA TRP A 108 -0.52 14.95 10.89
C TRP A 108 0.65 15.82 10.39
N LEU A 109 1.29 15.44 9.26
CA LEU A 109 2.36 16.23 8.65
C LEU A 109 1.86 17.62 8.20
N TYR A 110 0.65 17.68 7.65
CA TYR A 110 0.01 18.93 7.24
C TYR A 110 -0.25 19.86 8.44
N GLU A 111 -0.74 19.31 9.55
CA GLU A 111 -0.97 20.07 10.80
C GLU A 111 0.33 20.59 11.42
N LEU A 112 1.44 19.85 11.28
CA LEU A 112 2.77 20.29 11.72
C LEU A 112 3.38 21.39 10.82
N GLY A 113 2.77 21.73 9.70
CA GLY A 113 3.31 22.68 8.74
C GLY A 113 4.46 22.13 7.90
N ALA A 114 4.61 20.80 7.81
CA ALA A 114 5.62 20.18 6.97
C ALA A 114 5.24 20.26 5.47
N GLN A 115 6.25 20.38 4.63
CA GLN A 115 6.10 20.28 3.18
C GLN A 115 6.26 18.81 2.77
N THR A 116 5.15 18.10 2.58
CA THR A 116 5.16 16.66 2.33
C THR A 116 5.18 16.35 0.85
N VAL A 117 6.28 15.78 0.38
CA VAL A 117 6.46 15.32 -1.01
C VAL A 117 6.06 13.85 -1.11
N LEU A 118 5.19 13.53 -2.04
CA LEU A 118 4.79 12.15 -2.35
C LEU A 118 5.42 11.69 -3.67
N PRO A 119 5.67 10.38 -3.84
CA PRO A 119 6.03 9.87 -5.17
C PRO A 119 4.90 10.11 -6.16
N PRO A 120 5.19 10.29 -7.47
CA PRO A 120 4.17 10.59 -8.48
C PRO A 120 3.18 9.45 -8.68
N THR A 121 3.61 8.21 -8.38
CA THR A 121 2.78 7.02 -8.50
C THR A 121 2.90 6.15 -7.26
N TYR A 122 2.03 5.13 -7.18
CA TYR A 122 2.22 4.08 -6.21
C TYR A 122 3.58 3.38 -6.39
N LEU A 123 4.30 3.24 -5.29
CA LEU A 123 5.56 2.51 -5.25
C LEU A 123 5.47 1.32 -4.30
N CYS A 124 6.05 0.20 -4.74
CA CYS A 124 6.28 -0.98 -3.90
C CYS A 124 7.70 -0.92 -3.34
N CYS A 125 7.92 -1.39 -2.11
CA CYS A 125 9.27 -1.47 -1.52
C CYS A 125 10.12 -2.61 -2.11
N GLY A 126 9.52 -3.60 -2.77
CA GLY A 126 10.20 -4.79 -3.30
C GLY A 126 10.25 -5.96 -2.30
N TYR A 127 9.95 -5.74 -1.03
CA TYR A 127 10.01 -6.80 -0.01
C TYR A 127 9.13 -8.01 -0.31
N PRO A 128 7.88 -7.90 -0.79
CA PRO A 128 7.05 -9.07 -1.12
C PRO A 128 7.72 -10.01 -2.12
N GLN A 129 8.42 -9.47 -3.12
CA GLN A 129 9.15 -10.26 -4.11
C GLN A 129 10.34 -10.97 -3.47
N THR A 130 11.13 -10.25 -2.69
CA THR A 130 12.27 -10.81 -1.97
C THR A 130 11.82 -11.91 -0.99
N ALA A 131 10.75 -11.68 -0.24
CA ALA A 131 10.21 -12.63 0.72
C ALA A 131 9.65 -13.91 0.07
N THR A 132 9.17 -13.83 -1.18
CA THR A 132 8.72 -14.99 -1.96
C THR A 132 9.84 -15.71 -2.71
N GLY A 133 11.11 -15.25 -2.57
CA GLY A 133 12.28 -15.84 -3.19
C GLY A 133 12.70 -15.22 -4.52
N ASP A 134 11.93 -14.26 -5.07
CA ASP A 134 12.28 -13.53 -6.30
C ASP A 134 13.15 -12.30 -5.96
N ARG A 135 14.35 -12.58 -5.48
CA ARG A 135 15.35 -11.56 -5.11
C ARG A 135 15.69 -10.61 -6.26
N PRO A 136 15.98 -11.10 -7.49
CA PRO A 136 16.34 -10.19 -8.58
C PRO A 136 15.26 -9.14 -8.86
N LYS A 137 13.99 -9.53 -8.77
CA LYS A 137 12.86 -8.60 -8.95
C LYS A 137 12.72 -7.63 -7.78
N GLY A 138 12.93 -8.08 -6.55
CA GLY A 138 12.96 -7.21 -5.37
C GLY A 138 14.04 -6.14 -5.48
N ASP A 139 15.25 -6.53 -5.84
CA ASP A 139 16.41 -5.64 -6.01
C ASP A 139 16.20 -4.63 -7.16
N ALA A 140 15.59 -5.06 -8.26
CA ALA A 140 15.24 -4.18 -9.37
C ALA A 140 14.24 -3.09 -8.95
N ILE A 141 13.22 -3.45 -8.16
CA ILE A 141 12.24 -2.50 -7.62
C ILE A 141 12.92 -1.49 -6.68
N THR A 142 13.75 -1.98 -5.75
CA THR A 142 14.49 -1.13 -4.80
C THR A 142 15.41 -0.16 -5.53
N THR A 143 16.12 -0.63 -6.56
CA THR A 143 16.99 0.21 -7.39
C THR A 143 16.20 1.29 -8.13
N SER A 144 15.05 0.93 -8.71
CA SER A 144 14.17 1.88 -9.40
C SER A 144 13.64 2.95 -8.44
N ASN A 145 13.26 2.57 -7.23
CA ASN A 145 12.82 3.53 -6.19
C ASN A 145 13.95 4.50 -5.82
N ARG A 146 15.17 3.98 -5.63
CA ARG A 146 16.34 4.81 -5.30
C ARG A 146 16.60 5.85 -6.39
N VAL A 147 16.58 5.44 -7.65
CA VAL A 147 16.74 6.36 -8.79
C VAL A 147 15.65 7.43 -8.80
N LEU A 148 14.40 7.04 -8.56
CA LEU A 148 13.28 7.97 -8.51
C LEU A 148 13.44 8.98 -7.36
N PHE A 149 13.83 8.54 -6.17
CA PHE A 149 14.06 9.42 -5.02
C PHE A 149 15.14 10.47 -5.31
N HIS A 150 16.26 10.05 -5.90
CA HIS A 150 17.32 10.99 -6.31
C HIS A 150 16.81 11.99 -7.35
N ARG A 151 16.02 11.55 -8.33
CA ARG A 151 15.43 12.46 -9.33
C ARG A 151 14.50 13.48 -8.68
N ILE A 152 13.61 13.05 -7.78
CA ILE A 152 12.69 13.95 -7.09
C ILE A 152 13.45 14.95 -6.22
N ALA A 153 14.42 14.49 -5.42
CA ALA A 153 15.24 15.36 -4.58
C ALA A 153 16.01 16.40 -5.41
N ASN A 154 16.57 15.99 -6.55
CA ASN A 154 17.28 16.91 -7.45
C ASN A 154 16.33 17.90 -8.16
N THR A 155 15.12 17.45 -8.53
CA THR A 155 14.13 18.32 -9.19
C THR A 155 13.54 19.33 -8.22
N LEU A 156 13.33 18.92 -6.97
CA LEU A 156 12.78 19.74 -5.89
C LEU A 156 13.89 20.19 -4.91
N ASN A 157 15.09 20.48 -5.43
CA ASN A 157 16.26 20.84 -4.60
C ASN A 157 16.03 22.08 -3.73
N TYR A 158 15.15 22.98 -4.16
CA TYR A 158 14.75 24.15 -3.40
C TYR A 158 14.01 23.84 -2.09
N LEU A 159 13.50 22.63 -1.94
CA LEU A 159 12.85 22.17 -0.70
C LEU A 159 13.85 21.60 0.32
N ASP A 160 15.09 21.33 -0.09
CA ASP A 160 16.15 20.73 0.77
C ASP A 160 15.67 19.49 1.55
N ILE A 161 15.08 18.51 0.82
CA ILE A 161 14.50 17.30 1.42
C ILE A 161 15.58 16.45 2.07
N LYS A 162 15.61 16.41 3.39
CA LYS A 162 16.59 15.65 4.20
C LYS A 162 15.99 14.39 4.86
N THR A 163 14.66 14.35 4.97
CA THR A 163 13.95 13.32 5.72
C THR A 163 13.08 12.47 4.80
N VAL A 164 13.18 11.16 4.95
CA VAL A 164 12.26 10.20 4.32
C VAL A 164 11.45 9.53 5.43
N LEU A 165 10.14 9.68 5.38
CA LEU A 165 9.20 9.02 6.28
C LEU A 165 8.60 7.80 5.59
N VAL A 166 8.58 6.67 6.27
CA VAL A 166 7.97 5.43 5.80
C VAL A 166 6.92 4.93 6.78
N SER A 167 5.78 4.47 6.28
CA SER A 167 4.72 3.88 7.11
C SER A 167 4.80 2.37 7.22
N CYS A 168 5.68 1.73 6.46
CA CYS A 168 5.86 0.29 6.45
C CYS A 168 7.26 -0.04 6.94
N GLY A 169 7.34 -0.81 8.03
CA GLY A 169 8.62 -1.17 8.69
C GLY A 169 9.28 -2.42 8.11
N THR A 170 8.91 -2.86 6.91
CA THR A 170 9.53 -4.02 6.23
C THR A 170 10.65 -3.62 5.32
#